data_0af440772921129f727e89affddd17bf
#
_entry.id   0af440772921129f727e89affddd17bf
#
_cell.length_a   1.000
_cell.length_b   1.000
_cell.length_c   1.000
_cell.angle_alpha   90.00
_cell.angle_beta   90.00
_cell.angle_gamma   90.00
#
_symmetry.space_group_name_H-M   'P 1'
#
loop_
_entity.id
_entity.type
_entity.pdbx_description
1 polymer ?
#
loop_
_entity_poly.entity_id
_entity_poly.type
_entity_poly.pdbx_seq_one_letter_code
_entity_poly.pdbx_strand_id
1 'polypeptide(L)'
;FGYPSIPSFDFVYGGGITPHGAHQVAIALAVAAGFAYLGYFFRGSPRLVALIGGCFLVWLFIEASEWRRLFVMEAAGHASECIFAGIFFWMAISGIGWRMPEVERPLGAFVAFMLQFNMISFCLDLMHDPDYLEVYRQGKGGMLMHDVDAMSADLTIHTGWHPSIETLARCYLVFAFVPMGLALLWYLRRAEWQRVVTFFYAPQADGPGR
;
A
#
# COMPACT_ATOMS: atom_id res chain seq x y z
N PHE A 1 -3.38 -9.02 -8.13
CA PHE A 1 -4.30 -10.09 -7.70
C PHE A 1 -5.23 -10.63 -8.81
N GLY A 2 -4.87 -10.51 -10.07
CA GLY A 2 -5.63 -11.14 -11.15
C GLY A 2 -7.00 -10.50 -11.49
N TYR A 3 -7.37 -9.40 -10.89
CA TYR A 3 -8.61 -8.69 -11.20
C TYR A 3 -8.35 -7.53 -12.16
N PRO A 4 -8.88 -7.57 -13.40
CA PRO A 4 -8.87 -6.39 -14.25
C PRO A 4 -9.76 -5.32 -13.62
N SER A 5 -9.24 -4.12 -13.47
CA SER A 5 -9.97 -3.00 -12.89
C SER A 5 -9.80 -1.76 -13.75
N ILE A 6 -10.89 -1.00 -13.89
CA ILE A 6 -10.87 0.29 -14.60
C ILE A 6 -11.19 1.37 -13.56
N PRO A 7 -10.20 2.16 -13.13
CA PRO A 7 -10.47 3.26 -12.21
C PRO A 7 -11.33 4.32 -12.91
N SER A 8 -12.42 4.71 -12.29
CA SER A 8 -13.23 5.84 -12.71
C SER A 8 -13.25 6.90 -11.61
N PHE A 9 -13.04 8.15 -12.00
CA PHE A 9 -13.10 9.28 -11.08
C PHE A 9 -14.45 9.96 -11.20
N ASP A 10 -15.11 10.15 -10.07
CA ASP A 10 -16.29 11.03 -9.97
C ASP A 10 -15.83 12.40 -9.49
N PHE A 11 -15.78 13.35 -10.43
CA PHE A 11 -15.39 14.72 -10.13
C PHE A 11 -16.44 15.51 -9.32
N VAL A 12 -17.68 15.01 -9.23
CA VAL A 12 -18.77 15.69 -8.51
C VAL A 12 -18.69 15.38 -7.02
N TYR A 13 -18.40 14.15 -6.66
CA TYR A 13 -18.37 13.69 -5.27
C TYR A 13 -16.95 13.45 -4.75
N GLY A 14 -15.91 13.67 -5.58
CA GLY A 14 -14.51 13.49 -5.18
C GLY A 14 -14.11 12.04 -4.89
N GLY A 15 -14.94 11.09 -5.28
CA GLY A 15 -14.72 9.67 -5.03
C GLY A 15 -14.31 8.91 -6.30
N GLY A 16 -13.50 7.87 -6.13
CA GLY A 16 -13.18 6.91 -7.19
C GLY A 16 -13.98 5.64 -7.03
N ILE A 17 -14.54 5.12 -8.12
CA ILE A 17 -15.09 3.76 -8.19
C ILE A 17 -14.16 2.94 -9.05
N THR A 18 -13.71 1.81 -8.55
CA THR A 18 -12.90 0.88 -9.32
C THR A 18 -13.65 -0.44 -9.47
N PRO A 19 -14.53 -0.58 -10.49
CA PRO A 19 -15.20 -1.85 -10.73
C PRO A 19 -14.16 -2.92 -11.07
N HIS A 20 -14.30 -4.07 -10.42
CA HIS A 20 -13.44 -5.22 -10.64
C HIS A 20 -14.14 -6.23 -11.54
N GLY A 21 -13.45 -6.70 -12.57
CA GLY A 21 -13.88 -7.84 -13.36
C GLY A 21 -13.70 -9.17 -12.59
N ALA A 22 -14.10 -10.28 -13.22
CA ALA A 22 -13.83 -11.60 -12.66
C ALA A 22 -12.32 -11.87 -12.54
N HIS A 23 -11.94 -12.65 -11.54
CA HIS A 23 -10.55 -13.08 -11.35
C HIS A 23 -10.02 -13.83 -12.58
N GLN A 24 -8.89 -13.37 -13.12
CA GLN A 24 -8.23 -13.96 -14.27
C GLN A 24 -6.93 -14.66 -13.85
N VAL A 25 -6.92 -15.97 -13.90
CA VAL A 25 -5.76 -16.79 -13.57
C VAL A 25 -4.53 -16.42 -14.41
N ALA A 26 -4.73 -15.97 -15.65
CA ALA A 26 -3.63 -15.52 -16.51
C ALA A 26 -2.84 -14.35 -15.93
N ILE A 27 -3.52 -13.40 -15.27
CA ILE A 27 -2.86 -12.26 -14.61
C ILE A 27 -2.08 -12.75 -13.38
N ALA A 28 -2.68 -13.63 -12.58
CA ALA A 28 -1.99 -14.22 -11.42
C ALA A 28 -0.73 -15.01 -11.86
N LEU A 29 -0.81 -15.76 -12.95
CA LEU A 29 0.35 -16.47 -13.53
C LEU A 29 1.41 -15.47 -14.03
N ALA A 30 1.02 -14.36 -14.64
CA ALA A 30 1.96 -13.32 -15.07
C ALA A 30 2.71 -12.69 -13.88
N VAL A 31 2.02 -12.45 -12.75
CA VAL A 31 2.64 -11.97 -11.51
C VAL A 31 3.62 -13.00 -10.95
N ALA A 32 3.23 -14.29 -10.90
CA ALA A 32 4.11 -15.38 -10.47
C ALA A 32 5.36 -15.48 -11.36
N ALA A 33 5.20 -15.37 -12.69
CA ALA A 33 6.31 -15.32 -13.63
C ALA A 33 7.22 -14.10 -13.39
N GLY A 34 6.65 -12.95 -13.02
CA GLY A 34 7.39 -11.76 -12.61
C GLY A 34 8.29 -12.02 -11.40
N PHE A 35 7.77 -12.66 -10.35
CA PHE A 35 8.57 -13.05 -9.18
C PHE A 35 9.69 -14.04 -9.55
N ALA A 36 9.40 -15.03 -10.40
CA ALA A 36 10.41 -15.97 -10.88
C ALA A 36 11.50 -15.27 -11.68
N TYR A 37 11.12 -14.34 -12.55
CA TYR A 37 12.05 -13.51 -13.33
C TYR A 37 12.94 -12.66 -12.42
N LEU A 38 12.37 -11.99 -11.43
CA LEU A 38 13.14 -11.20 -10.46
C LEU A 38 14.11 -12.09 -9.67
N GLY A 39 13.67 -13.26 -9.21
CA GLY A 39 14.55 -14.24 -8.55
C GLY A 39 15.70 -14.68 -9.44
N TYR A 40 15.42 -14.96 -10.72
CA TYR A 40 16.45 -15.28 -11.71
C TYR A 40 17.41 -14.11 -11.97
N PHE A 41 16.87 -12.91 -12.14
CA PHE A 41 17.67 -11.69 -12.39
C PHE A 41 18.63 -11.40 -11.24
N PHE A 42 18.17 -11.54 -10.00
CA PHE A 42 18.97 -11.30 -8.79
C PHE A 42 19.65 -12.56 -8.24
N ARG A 43 19.77 -13.63 -9.02
CA ARG A 43 20.36 -14.92 -8.57
C ARG A 43 21.77 -14.81 -7.97
N GLY A 44 22.53 -13.77 -8.33
CA GLY A 44 23.84 -13.49 -7.76
C GLY A 44 23.81 -12.96 -6.32
N SER A 45 22.63 -12.63 -5.79
CA SER A 45 22.44 -12.11 -4.43
C SER A 45 21.46 -12.98 -3.66
N PRO A 46 21.91 -14.03 -2.94
CA PRO A 46 21.03 -15.00 -2.27
C PRO A 46 20.09 -14.34 -1.25
N ARG A 47 20.52 -13.25 -0.61
CA ARG A 47 19.69 -12.50 0.35
C ARG A 47 18.53 -11.80 -0.33
N LEU A 48 18.76 -11.21 -1.50
CA LEU A 48 17.73 -10.57 -2.29
C LEU A 48 16.75 -11.60 -2.87
N VAL A 49 17.26 -12.75 -3.32
CA VAL A 49 16.42 -13.88 -3.74
C VAL A 49 15.55 -14.39 -2.59
N ALA A 50 16.10 -14.48 -1.38
CA ALA A 50 15.31 -14.88 -0.20
C ALA A 50 14.21 -13.84 0.12
N LEU A 51 14.49 -12.54 0.00
CA LEU A 51 13.49 -11.48 0.17
C LEU A 51 12.38 -11.58 -0.89
N ILE A 52 12.75 -11.74 -2.16
CA ILE A 52 11.79 -11.93 -3.27
C ILE A 52 10.95 -13.19 -3.03
N GLY A 53 11.57 -14.28 -2.59
CA GLY A 53 10.89 -15.51 -2.21
C GLY A 53 9.90 -15.31 -1.06
N GLY A 54 10.28 -14.56 -0.04
CA GLY A 54 9.39 -14.18 1.07
C GLY A 54 8.18 -13.36 0.58
N CYS A 55 8.40 -12.36 -0.26
CA CYS A 55 7.32 -11.58 -0.88
C CYS A 55 6.41 -12.47 -1.75
N PHE A 56 6.97 -13.41 -2.49
CA PHE A 56 6.20 -14.38 -3.28
C PHE A 56 5.33 -15.28 -2.40
N LEU A 57 5.84 -15.77 -1.28
CA LEU A 57 5.06 -16.58 -0.33
C LEU A 57 3.91 -15.78 0.29
N VAL A 58 4.13 -14.52 0.66
CA VAL A 58 3.07 -13.63 1.14
C VAL A 58 2.02 -13.42 0.05
N TRP A 59 2.45 -13.17 -1.19
CA TRP A 59 1.53 -13.04 -2.31
C TRP A 59 0.73 -14.32 -2.56
N LEU A 60 1.35 -15.50 -2.53
CA LEU A 60 0.67 -16.79 -2.66
C LEU A 60 -0.36 -17.01 -1.54
N PHE A 61 -0.01 -16.65 -0.31
CA PHE A 61 -0.94 -16.73 0.82
C PHE A 61 -2.18 -15.87 0.62
N ILE A 62 -2.02 -14.67 0.06
CA ILE A 62 -3.15 -13.79 -0.26
C ILE A 62 -3.94 -14.36 -1.45
N GLU A 63 -3.24 -14.79 -2.51
CA GLU A 63 -3.84 -15.30 -3.74
C GLU A 63 -4.63 -16.59 -3.53
N ALA A 64 -4.28 -17.40 -2.54
CA ALA A 64 -4.91 -18.68 -2.24
C ALA A 64 -6.38 -18.58 -1.80
N SER A 65 -6.89 -17.40 -1.47
CA SER A 65 -8.26 -17.23 -1.00
C SER A 65 -8.90 -15.95 -1.56
N GLU A 66 -10.13 -16.07 -2.06
CA GLU A 66 -10.87 -14.96 -2.63
C GLU A 66 -11.06 -13.82 -1.63
N TRP A 67 -11.49 -14.13 -0.41
CA TRP A 67 -11.71 -13.12 0.61
C TRP A 67 -10.44 -12.35 0.97
N ARG A 68 -9.26 -13.01 0.99
CA ARG A 68 -7.99 -12.33 1.28
C ARG A 68 -7.61 -11.37 0.15
N ARG A 69 -7.87 -11.78 -1.10
CA ARG A 69 -7.63 -10.90 -2.25
C ARG A 69 -8.51 -9.65 -2.18
N LEU A 70 -9.81 -9.84 -1.93
CA LEU A 70 -10.77 -8.73 -1.82
C LEU A 70 -10.41 -7.83 -0.64
N PHE A 71 -10.19 -8.39 0.53
CA PHE A 71 -9.77 -7.65 1.71
C PHE A 71 -8.51 -6.79 1.48
N VAL A 72 -7.47 -7.36 0.83
CA VAL A 72 -6.26 -6.60 0.52
C VAL A 72 -6.53 -5.52 -0.53
N MET A 73 -7.44 -5.73 -1.48
CA MET A 73 -7.81 -4.71 -2.46
C MET A 73 -8.55 -3.55 -1.81
N GLU A 74 -9.49 -3.82 -0.91
CA GLU A 74 -10.22 -2.81 -0.13
C GLU A 74 -9.26 -2.04 0.77
N ALA A 75 -8.40 -2.76 1.50
CA ALA A 75 -7.37 -2.14 2.32
C ALA A 75 -6.38 -1.28 1.51
N ALA A 76 -6.05 -1.70 0.29
CA ALA A 76 -5.08 -1.02 -0.56
C ALA A 76 -5.57 0.35 -1.04
N GLY A 77 -6.87 0.60 -1.13
CA GLY A 77 -7.43 1.90 -1.50
C GLY A 77 -6.81 3.01 -0.65
N HIS A 78 -7.12 3.01 0.62
CA HIS A 78 -6.61 4.02 1.56
C HIS A 78 -5.12 3.84 1.93
N ALA A 79 -4.63 2.59 2.00
CA ALA A 79 -3.23 2.33 2.27
C ALA A 79 -2.31 2.87 1.17
N SER A 80 -2.74 2.86 -0.09
CA SER A 80 -1.97 3.41 -1.21
C SER A 80 -1.78 4.92 -1.09
N GLU A 81 -2.79 5.67 -0.62
CA GLU A 81 -2.66 7.11 -0.37
C GLU A 81 -1.57 7.40 0.67
N CYS A 82 -1.55 6.64 1.76
CA CYS A 82 -0.51 6.77 2.78
C CYS A 82 0.89 6.44 2.24
N ILE A 83 1.00 5.39 1.42
CA ILE A 83 2.27 4.99 0.79
C ILE A 83 2.74 6.08 -0.19
N PHE A 84 1.86 6.62 -1.03
CA PHE A 84 2.19 7.71 -1.94
C PHE A 84 2.58 8.99 -1.19
N ALA A 85 1.89 9.32 -0.08
CA ALA A 85 2.30 10.42 0.78
C ALA A 85 3.75 10.22 1.28
N GLY A 86 4.10 9.02 1.73
CA GLY A 86 5.46 8.67 2.13
C GLY A 86 6.48 8.78 1.00
N ILE A 87 6.15 8.30 -0.20
CA ILE A 87 7.01 8.37 -1.38
C ILE A 87 7.26 9.82 -1.79
N PHE A 88 6.21 10.63 -1.94
CA PHE A 88 6.35 12.05 -2.30
C PHE A 88 7.13 12.83 -1.25
N PHE A 89 6.87 12.55 0.03
CA PHE A 89 7.63 13.15 1.12
C PHE A 89 9.11 12.76 1.06
N TRP A 90 9.42 11.46 0.87
CA TRP A 90 10.78 10.99 0.71
C TRP A 90 11.48 11.65 -0.48
N MET A 91 10.84 11.72 -1.64
CA MET A 91 11.38 12.39 -2.83
C MET A 91 11.63 13.87 -2.54
N ALA A 92 10.71 14.55 -1.85
CA ALA A 92 10.86 15.97 -1.51
C ALA A 92 12.06 16.24 -0.59
N ILE A 93 12.25 15.43 0.48
CA ILE A 93 13.37 15.63 1.43
C ILE A 93 14.70 15.15 0.89
N SER A 94 14.72 14.05 0.10
CA SER A 94 15.95 13.49 -0.48
C SER A 94 16.44 14.22 -1.72
N GLY A 95 15.54 14.88 -2.46
CA GLY A 95 15.82 15.52 -3.74
C GLY A 95 16.00 14.54 -4.90
N ILE A 96 15.74 13.23 -4.67
CA ILE A 96 15.92 12.19 -5.70
C ILE A 96 14.69 12.16 -6.62
N GLY A 97 14.93 12.00 -7.92
CA GLY A 97 13.89 11.81 -8.92
C GLY A 97 13.32 13.09 -9.54
N TRP A 98 13.79 14.27 -9.11
CA TRP A 98 13.32 15.55 -9.62
C TRP A 98 14.24 16.10 -10.72
N ARG A 99 13.64 16.67 -11.78
CA ARG A 99 14.36 17.36 -12.87
C ARG A 99 14.54 18.84 -12.58
N MET A 100 13.55 19.46 -11.96
CA MET A 100 13.56 20.88 -11.54
C MET A 100 13.33 20.95 -10.01
N PRO A 101 14.34 20.65 -9.20
CA PRO A 101 14.17 20.46 -7.74
C PRO A 101 13.63 21.69 -7.01
N GLU A 102 13.87 22.92 -7.51
CA GLU A 102 13.37 24.15 -6.88
C GLU A 102 11.84 24.25 -6.91
N VAL A 103 11.18 23.65 -7.92
CA VAL A 103 9.73 23.69 -8.10
C VAL A 103 9.10 22.36 -7.67
N GLU A 104 9.69 21.25 -8.11
CA GLU A 104 9.10 19.92 -7.94
C GLU A 104 9.17 19.45 -6.48
N ARG A 105 10.21 19.80 -5.72
CA ARG A 105 10.33 19.41 -4.31
C ARG A 105 9.24 20.04 -3.43
N PRO A 106 8.99 21.37 -3.47
CA PRO A 106 7.87 21.96 -2.74
C PRO A 106 6.52 21.40 -3.17
N LEU A 107 6.31 21.15 -4.47
CA LEU A 107 5.09 20.54 -4.98
C LEU A 107 4.91 19.10 -4.46
N GLY A 108 5.97 18.30 -4.48
CA GLY A 108 5.95 16.95 -3.92
C GLY A 108 5.67 16.94 -2.42
N ALA A 109 6.26 17.86 -1.66
CA ALA A 109 5.94 18.03 -0.25
C ALA A 109 4.48 18.43 -0.03
N PHE A 110 3.96 19.37 -0.84
CA PHE A 110 2.56 19.78 -0.77
C PHE A 110 1.62 18.60 -1.04
N VAL A 111 1.85 17.80 -2.09
CA VAL A 111 1.05 16.61 -2.39
C VAL A 111 1.13 15.60 -1.25
N ALA A 112 2.32 15.36 -0.69
CA ALA A 112 2.49 14.45 0.44
C ALA A 112 1.66 14.86 1.66
N PHE A 113 1.73 16.13 2.04
CA PHE A 113 0.96 16.66 3.18
C PHE A 113 -0.55 16.72 2.88
N MET A 114 -0.95 17.02 1.65
CA MET A 114 -2.36 16.99 1.24
C MET A 114 -2.96 15.59 1.38
N LEU A 115 -2.29 14.56 0.85
CA LEU A 115 -2.72 13.17 0.99
C LEU A 115 -2.77 12.75 2.47
N GLN A 116 -1.73 13.11 3.24
CA GLN A 116 -1.66 12.82 4.67
C GLN A 116 -2.81 13.47 5.45
N PHE A 117 -3.07 14.76 5.17
CA PHE A 117 -4.14 15.50 5.82
C PHE A 117 -5.51 14.90 5.48
N ASN A 118 -5.77 14.58 4.21
CA ASN A 118 -7.02 13.95 3.79
C ASN A 118 -7.25 12.63 4.53
N MET A 119 -6.23 11.80 4.64
CA MET A 119 -6.33 10.52 5.34
C MET A 119 -6.59 10.69 6.85
N ILE A 120 -5.90 11.66 7.49
CA ILE A 120 -6.12 11.97 8.91
C ILE A 120 -7.56 12.48 9.13
N SER A 121 -8.02 13.44 8.31
CA SER A 121 -9.40 13.96 8.39
C SER A 121 -10.42 12.84 8.22
N PHE A 122 -10.27 12.03 7.18
CA PHE A 122 -11.15 10.88 6.93
C PHE A 122 -11.24 9.93 8.15
N CYS A 123 -10.11 9.58 8.75
CA CYS A 123 -10.10 8.72 9.93
C CYS A 123 -10.75 9.39 11.15
N LEU A 124 -10.50 10.69 11.36
CA LEU A 124 -11.08 11.44 12.48
C LEU A 124 -12.59 11.60 12.31
N ASP A 125 -13.06 11.89 11.10
CA ASP A 125 -14.47 12.04 10.80
C ASP A 125 -15.20 10.71 11.02
N LEU A 126 -14.65 9.58 10.56
CA LEU A 126 -15.22 8.24 10.82
C LEU A 126 -15.26 7.88 12.32
N MET A 127 -14.36 8.42 13.15
CA MET A 127 -14.30 8.11 14.58
C MET A 127 -15.18 9.02 15.44
N HIS A 128 -15.39 10.26 15.03
CA HIS A 128 -15.95 11.28 15.93
C HIS A 128 -17.18 11.99 15.38
N ASP A 129 -17.46 11.88 14.09
CA ASP A 129 -18.62 12.51 13.46
C ASP A 129 -19.69 11.46 13.07
N PRO A 130 -20.77 11.31 13.89
CA PRO A 130 -21.84 10.36 13.60
C PRO A 130 -22.59 10.70 12.31
N ASP A 131 -22.73 11.98 11.96
CA ASP A 131 -23.42 12.42 10.76
C ASP A 131 -22.58 12.04 9.53
N TYR A 132 -21.26 12.21 9.60
CA TYR A 132 -20.33 11.75 8.56
C TYR A 132 -20.39 10.22 8.40
N LEU A 133 -20.42 9.47 9.50
CA LEU A 133 -20.51 8.01 9.48
C LEU A 133 -21.83 7.54 8.85
N GLU A 134 -22.93 8.24 9.10
CA GLU A 134 -24.22 7.94 8.48
C GLU A 134 -24.18 8.21 6.96
N VAL A 135 -23.67 9.37 6.56
CA VAL A 135 -23.47 9.73 5.14
C VAL A 135 -22.53 8.73 4.46
N TYR A 136 -21.45 8.34 5.12
CA TYR A 136 -20.50 7.32 4.63
C TYR A 136 -21.19 6.00 4.35
N ARG A 137 -22.05 5.52 5.27
CA ARG A 137 -22.81 4.27 5.10
C ARG A 137 -23.91 4.37 4.04
N GLN A 138 -24.55 5.53 3.92
CA GLN A 138 -25.59 5.78 2.92
C GLN A 138 -25.01 6.20 1.56
N GLY A 139 -23.73 6.50 1.50
CA GLY A 139 -23.05 6.93 0.29
C GLY A 139 -23.31 6.00 -0.89
N LYS A 140 -23.45 6.58 -2.09
CA LYS A 140 -23.80 5.85 -3.33
C LYS A 140 -25.16 5.13 -3.27
N GLY A 141 -26.12 5.70 -2.49
CA GLY A 141 -27.49 5.18 -2.41
C GLY A 141 -27.61 3.86 -1.67
N GLY A 142 -26.68 3.50 -0.80
CA GLY A 142 -26.68 2.25 -0.06
C GLY A 142 -26.42 0.99 -0.91
N MET A 143 -26.12 1.15 -2.21
CA MET A 143 -25.95 0.03 -3.13
C MET A 143 -24.53 -0.56 -3.12
N LEU A 144 -23.55 0.16 -2.57
CA LEU A 144 -22.16 -0.29 -2.50
C LEU A 144 -21.66 -0.16 -1.06
N MET A 145 -21.10 -1.22 -0.53
CA MET A 145 -20.33 -1.14 0.71
C MET A 145 -19.08 -0.33 0.47
N HIS A 146 -18.75 0.56 1.40
CA HIS A 146 -17.48 1.26 1.39
C HIS A 146 -16.37 0.33 1.90
N ASP A 147 -15.14 0.61 1.50
CA ASP A 147 -13.98 -0.27 1.76
C ASP A 147 -13.83 -0.66 3.24
N VAL A 148 -14.03 0.29 4.17
CA VAL A 148 -13.91 0.01 5.62
C VAL A 148 -15.06 -0.86 6.14
N ASP A 149 -16.29 -0.68 5.64
CA ASP A 149 -17.43 -1.55 5.98
C ASP A 149 -17.23 -2.97 5.43
N ALA A 150 -16.77 -3.08 4.19
CA ALA A 150 -16.47 -4.35 3.54
C ALA A 150 -15.36 -5.11 4.30
N MET A 151 -14.28 -4.42 4.68
CA MET A 151 -13.22 -4.99 5.51
C MET A 151 -13.72 -5.48 6.87
N SER A 152 -14.62 -4.72 7.53
CA SER A 152 -15.22 -5.12 8.79
C SER A 152 -16.07 -6.38 8.63
N ALA A 153 -16.87 -6.44 7.56
CA ALA A 153 -17.72 -7.61 7.24
C ALA A 153 -16.85 -8.85 6.93
N ASP A 154 -15.83 -8.71 6.10
CA ASP A 154 -14.91 -9.78 5.74
C ASP A 154 -14.18 -10.36 6.94
N LEU A 155 -13.65 -9.51 7.83
CA LEU A 155 -13.01 -9.95 9.06
C LEU A 155 -14.00 -10.70 9.97
N THR A 156 -15.22 -10.18 10.08
CA THR A 156 -16.28 -10.82 10.86
C THR A 156 -16.61 -12.22 10.34
N ILE A 157 -16.83 -12.35 9.04
CA ILE A 157 -17.26 -13.61 8.41
C ILE A 157 -16.14 -14.65 8.43
N HIS A 158 -14.92 -14.24 8.14
CA HIS A 158 -13.82 -15.17 7.86
C HIS A 158 -12.90 -15.44 9.05
N THR A 159 -12.87 -14.55 10.04
CA THR A 159 -11.98 -14.69 11.22
C THR A 159 -12.73 -14.76 12.54
N GLY A 160 -14.01 -14.41 12.56
CA GLY A 160 -14.79 -14.26 13.79
C GLY A 160 -14.43 -13.00 14.61
N TRP A 161 -13.53 -12.16 14.08
CA TRP A 161 -13.25 -10.87 14.69
C TRP A 161 -14.22 -9.82 14.16
N HIS A 162 -14.87 -9.09 15.08
CA HIS A 162 -15.88 -8.06 14.78
C HIS A 162 -15.32 -6.64 15.04
N PRO A 163 -14.41 -6.13 14.21
CA PRO A 163 -13.91 -4.78 14.40
C PRO A 163 -14.99 -3.77 14.06
N SER A 164 -15.15 -2.75 14.91
CA SER A 164 -15.97 -1.59 14.53
C SER A 164 -15.24 -0.76 13.47
N ILE A 165 -16.00 0.04 12.71
CA ILE A 165 -15.44 1.00 11.74
C ILE A 165 -14.43 1.92 12.42
N GLU A 166 -14.74 2.40 13.63
CA GLU A 166 -13.84 3.21 14.44
C GLU A 166 -12.51 2.50 14.74
N THR A 167 -12.54 1.19 15.01
CA THR A 167 -11.33 0.39 15.26
C THR A 167 -10.47 0.34 14.00
N LEU A 168 -11.07 0.11 12.84
CA LEU A 168 -10.36 0.11 11.56
C LEU A 168 -9.84 1.51 11.20
N ALA A 169 -10.62 2.55 11.44
CA ALA A 169 -10.19 3.94 11.24
C ALA A 169 -8.98 4.29 12.13
N ARG A 170 -8.95 3.82 13.39
CA ARG A 170 -7.77 3.95 14.27
C ARG A 170 -6.54 3.24 13.70
N CYS A 171 -6.72 2.02 13.18
CA CYS A 171 -5.63 1.30 12.53
C CYS A 171 -5.08 2.07 11.32
N TYR A 172 -5.96 2.61 10.47
CA TYR A 172 -5.56 3.45 9.34
C TYR A 172 -4.89 4.74 9.78
N LEU A 173 -5.38 5.39 10.85
CA LEU A 173 -4.77 6.60 11.39
C LEU A 173 -3.33 6.33 11.85
N VAL A 174 -3.09 5.22 12.55
CA VAL A 174 -1.73 4.81 12.93
C VAL A 174 -0.89 4.51 11.70
N PHE A 175 -1.45 3.76 10.74
CA PHE A 175 -0.76 3.41 9.51
C PHE A 175 -0.41 4.64 8.66
N ALA A 176 -1.24 5.67 8.67
CA ALA A 176 -0.99 6.91 7.92
C ALA A 176 0.37 7.55 8.26
N PHE A 177 0.81 7.48 9.51
CA PHE A 177 2.10 8.04 9.91
C PHE A 177 3.30 7.14 9.58
N VAL A 178 3.09 5.85 9.29
CA VAL A 178 4.18 4.89 9.08
C VAL A 178 5.01 5.21 7.84
N PRO A 179 4.45 5.41 6.62
CA PRO A 179 5.26 5.66 5.44
C PRO A 179 6.06 6.97 5.51
N MET A 180 5.47 8.06 6.01
CA MET A 180 6.18 9.32 6.19
C MET A 180 7.24 9.23 7.29
N GLY A 181 6.94 8.55 8.40
CA GLY A 181 7.89 8.27 9.47
C GLY A 181 9.08 7.44 8.99
N LEU A 182 8.84 6.41 8.19
CA LEU A 182 9.88 5.60 7.56
C LEU A 182 10.71 6.43 6.57
N ALA A 183 10.09 7.29 5.76
CA ALA A 183 10.78 8.19 4.85
C ALA A 183 11.71 9.14 5.60
N LEU A 184 11.24 9.74 6.69
CA LEU A 184 12.05 10.60 7.55
C LEU A 184 13.19 9.84 8.22
N LEU A 185 12.90 8.67 8.79
CA LEU A 185 13.90 7.81 9.42
C LEU A 185 14.97 7.38 8.41
N TRP A 186 14.57 7.01 7.20
CA TRP A 186 15.48 6.71 6.11
C TRP A 186 16.40 7.89 5.80
N TYR A 187 15.83 9.08 5.67
CA TYR A 187 16.61 10.28 5.37
C TYR A 187 17.63 10.59 6.47
N LEU A 188 17.20 10.55 7.73
CA LEU A 188 18.06 10.84 8.89
C LEU A 188 19.18 9.81 9.07
N ARG A 189 18.91 8.54 8.75
CA ARG A 189 19.86 7.42 8.89
C ARG A 189 20.41 6.91 7.55
N ARG A 190 20.46 7.76 6.53
CA ARG A 190 20.87 7.37 5.18
C ARG A 190 22.23 6.65 5.11
N ALA A 191 23.18 7.02 5.95
CA ALA A 191 24.49 6.37 5.98
C ALA A 191 24.41 4.91 6.50
N GLU A 192 23.53 4.64 7.45
CA GLU A 192 23.29 3.29 7.98
C GLU A 192 22.54 2.44 6.94
N TRP A 193 21.55 3.04 6.26
CA TRP A 193 20.79 2.37 5.22
C TRP A 193 21.65 2.00 4.00
N GLN A 194 22.63 2.79 3.65
CA GLN A 194 23.61 2.42 2.62
C GLN A 194 24.32 1.11 2.98
N ARG A 195 24.66 0.90 4.25
CA ARG A 195 25.25 -0.38 4.72
C ARG A 195 24.26 -1.53 4.59
N VAL A 196 22.97 -1.31 4.92
CA VAL A 196 21.92 -2.33 4.76
C VAL A 196 21.75 -2.69 3.27
N VAL A 197 21.62 -1.69 2.40
CA VAL A 197 21.53 -1.92 0.95
C VAL A 197 22.74 -2.70 0.45
N THR A 198 23.95 -2.28 0.83
CA THR A 198 25.20 -2.99 0.46
C THR A 198 25.19 -4.42 0.98
N PHE A 199 24.66 -4.68 2.19
CA PHE A 199 24.53 -6.02 2.72
C PHE A 199 23.67 -6.94 1.83
N PHE A 200 22.58 -6.44 1.26
CA PHE A 200 21.74 -7.23 0.36
C PHE A 200 22.35 -7.43 -1.03
N TYR A 201 23.12 -6.46 -1.53
CA TYR A 201 23.69 -6.49 -2.87
C TYR A 201 25.15 -7.00 -2.92
N ALA A 202 25.86 -7.06 -1.78
CA ALA A 202 27.21 -7.59 -1.78
C ALA A 202 27.21 -9.04 -2.30
N PRO A 203 27.97 -9.35 -3.36
CA PRO A 203 28.17 -10.73 -3.75
C PRO A 203 28.75 -11.46 -2.54
N GLN A 204 28.26 -12.66 -2.27
CA GLN A 204 28.91 -13.52 -1.28
C GLN A 204 30.35 -13.71 -1.77
N ALA A 205 31.32 -13.22 -0.96
CA ALA A 205 32.74 -13.50 -1.24
C ALA A 205 32.84 -15.01 -1.39
N ASP A 206 33.22 -15.47 -2.58
CA ASP A 206 33.48 -16.87 -2.83
C ASP A 206 34.41 -17.34 -1.73
N GLY A 207 33.93 -18.30 -0.92
CA GLY A 207 34.75 -18.86 0.15
C GLY A 207 36.06 -19.36 -0.43
N PRO A 208 37.16 -19.28 0.33
CA PRO A 208 38.47 -19.73 -0.16
C PRO A 208 38.39 -21.22 -0.52
N GLY A 209 38.40 -21.51 -1.82
CA GLY A 209 38.62 -22.87 -2.32
C GLY A 209 37.40 -23.51 -3.02
N ARG A 210 37.27 -23.25 -4.31
CA ARG A 210 36.91 -24.28 -5.31
C ARG A 210 37.81 -24.14 -6.53
#